data_351cb9beca3d10928b7def278db0ee08
#
_entry.id   351cb9beca3d10928b7def278db0ee08
#
_cell.length_a   1.000
_cell.length_b   1.000
_cell.length_c   1.000
_cell.angle_alpha   90.00
_cell.angle_beta   90.00
_cell.angle_gamma   90.00
#
_symmetry.space_group_name_H-M   'P 1'
#
loop_
_entity.id
_entity.type
_entity.pdbx_description
1 polymer ?
#
loop_
_entity_poly.entity_id
_entity_poly.type
_entity_poly.pdbx_seq_one_letter_code
_entity_poly.pdbx_strand_id
1 'polypeptide(L)'
;MNDAQMPNQQVYWPRVKAILDGIMERWKVRWGREPYPGIHEYYWETPQQLATAVLSGLRAIQPGVPGRETHLVRSLVRGVGGFGKMPLQGPFLSSAEIDEIVAWIDAGMPAGPPDDANDGV
;
A
#
# COMPACT_ATOMS: atom_id res chain seq x y z
N MET A 1 -9.44 -18.52 -19.53
CA MET A 1 -9.37 -17.97 -19.43
C MET A 1 -8.87 -17.33 -19.04
N ASN A 2 -8.91 -17.48 -18.88
CA ASN A 2 -8.53 -16.87 -18.58
C ASN A 2 -8.06 -16.08 -18.15
N ASP A 3 -8.29 -15.82 -18.23
CA ASP A 3 -8.10 -15.06 -18.05
C ASP A 3 -7.56 -14.40 -17.39
N ALA A 4 -7.84 -14.50 -16.99
CA ALA A 4 -7.57 -13.97 -16.51
C ALA A 4 -6.86 -13.49 -16.05
N GLN A 5 -7.21 -13.69 -15.87
CA GLN A 5 -6.41 -13.18 -15.55
C GLN A 5 -5.41 -12.57 -15.71
N MET A 6 -5.78 -12.34 -15.49
CA MET A 6 -4.76 -11.51 -16.10
C MET A 6 -3.53 -11.42 -15.23
N PRO A 7 -2.70 -12.39 -15.29
CA PRO A 7 -1.55 -12.42 -14.37
C PRO A 7 -0.58 -11.27 -14.56
N ASN A 8 -0.57 -10.66 -15.75
CA ASN A 8 0.34 -9.54 -15.95
C ASN A 8 -0.35 -8.21 -15.98
N GLN A 9 -1.52 -8.15 -15.44
CA GLN A 9 -2.17 -6.86 -15.34
C GLN A 9 -1.41 -5.98 -14.37
N GLN A 10 -1.01 -4.80 -14.84
CA GLN A 10 -0.25 -3.88 -14.04
C GLN A 10 -1.12 -3.19 -13.00
N VAL A 11 -0.57 -3.06 -11.79
CA VAL A 11 -1.22 -2.30 -10.72
C VAL A 11 -0.68 -0.89 -10.74
N TYR A 12 -1.56 0.09 -10.66
CA TYR A 12 -1.20 1.50 -10.67
C TYR A 12 -1.62 2.18 -9.38
N TRP A 13 -1.10 3.38 -9.17
CA TRP A 13 -1.31 4.12 -7.92
C TRP A 13 -2.78 4.24 -7.50
N PRO A 14 -3.73 4.58 -8.40
CA PRO A 14 -5.12 4.71 -7.93
C PRO A 14 -5.65 3.44 -7.26
N ARG A 15 -5.23 2.27 -7.74
CA ARG A 15 -5.65 1.03 -7.10
C ARG A 15 -5.03 0.87 -5.73
N VAL A 16 -3.73 1.18 -5.60
CA VAL A 16 -3.03 1.09 -4.32
C VAL A 16 -3.66 2.05 -3.33
N LYS A 17 -3.91 3.28 -3.74
CA LYS A 17 -4.56 4.26 -2.89
C LYS A 17 -5.92 3.77 -2.44
N ALA A 18 -6.70 3.19 -3.36
CA ALA A 18 -8.02 2.66 -3.02
C ALA A 18 -7.93 1.54 -1.98
N ILE A 19 -6.93 0.68 -2.09
CA ILE A 19 -6.73 -0.38 -1.11
C ILE A 19 -6.44 0.21 0.27
N LEU A 20 -5.53 1.16 0.32
CA LEU A 20 -5.14 1.77 1.60
C LEU A 20 -6.27 2.59 2.21
N ASP A 21 -6.94 3.39 1.39
CA ASP A 21 -8.09 4.16 1.87
C ASP A 21 -9.20 3.23 2.34
N GLY A 22 -9.41 2.15 1.60
CA GLY A 22 -10.46 1.20 1.93
C GLY A 22 -10.24 0.50 3.26
N ILE A 23 -9.00 0.10 3.55
CA ILE A 23 -8.76 -0.56 4.83
C ILE A 23 -8.93 0.41 5.99
N MET A 24 -8.55 1.67 5.80
CA MET A 24 -8.75 2.66 6.85
C MET A 24 -10.21 2.96 7.09
N GLU A 25 -11.02 2.98 6.02
CA GLU A 25 -12.46 3.14 6.21
C GLU A 25 -13.05 1.96 6.96
N ARG A 26 -12.62 0.74 6.63
CA ARG A 26 -13.08 -0.44 7.37
C ARG A 26 -12.66 -0.38 8.84
N TRP A 27 -11.47 0.14 9.10
CA TRP A 27 -10.98 0.30 10.46
C TRP A 27 -11.86 1.29 11.24
N LYS A 28 -12.17 2.44 10.63
CA LYS A 28 -13.02 3.43 11.27
C LYS A 28 -14.40 2.88 11.59
N VAL A 29 -14.98 2.13 10.65
CA VAL A 29 -16.28 1.53 10.87
C VAL A 29 -16.22 0.51 12.00
N ARG A 30 -15.18 -0.34 11.99
CA ARG A 30 -15.04 -1.39 12.99
C ARG A 30 -14.90 -0.82 14.40
N TRP A 31 -14.15 0.25 14.54
CA TRP A 31 -13.83 0.80 15.87
C TRP A 31 -14.63 2.04 16.23
N GLY A 32 -15.35 2.61 15.27
CA GLY A 32 -16.21 3.77 15.51
C GLY A 32 -15.47 5.03 15.84
N ARG A 33 -14.25 5.19 15.33
CA ARG A 33 -13.46 6.38 15.63
C ARG A 33 -12.38 6.59 14.58
N GLU A 34 -11.78 7.77 14.61
CA GLU A 34 -10.66 8.08 13.74
C GLU A 34 -9.37 7.44 14.26
N PRO A 35 -8.43 7.14 13.37
CA PRO A 35 -7.13 6.62 13.77
C PRO A 35 -6.39 7.63 14.65
N TYR A 36 -5.57 7.11 15.55
CA TYR A 36 -4.74 7.97 16.39
C TYR A 36 -3.63 8.60 15.58
N PRO A 37 -3.32 9.89 15.78
CA PRO A 37 -2.12 10.47 15.23
C PRO A 37 -0.89 9.68 15.71
N GLY A 38 0.08 9.51 14.84
CA GLY A 38 1.30 8.80 15.18
C GLY A 38 1.21 7.30 15.03
N ILE A 39 0.03 6.76 14.84
CA ILE A 39 -0.14 5.31 14.69
C ILE A 39 -0.44 4.95 13.25
N HIS A 40 -1.19 5.79 12.56
CA HIS A 40 -1.53 5.55 11.17
C HIS A 40 -1.03 6.74 10.36
N GLU A 41 0.28 6.96 10.39
CA GLU A 41 0.88 8.14 9.80
C GLU A 41 1.53 7.89 8.46
N TYR A 42 1.21 6.79 7.83
CA TYR A 42 1.59 6.68 6.44
C TYR A 42 0.74 7.63 5.63
N TYR A 43 1.40 8.53 4.92
CA TYR A 43 0.70 9.49 4.09
C TYR A 43 0.70 8.95 2.67
N TRP A 44 -0.46 8.94 2.04
CA TRP A 44 -0.59 8.35 0.71
C TRP A 44 -1.56 9.11 -0.18
N GLU A 45 -1.44 10.43 -0.17
CA GLU A 45 -2.16 11.21 -1.16
C GLU A 45 -1.53 11.07 -2.53
N THR A 46 -0.23 10.88 -2.59
CA THR A 46 0.51 10.67 -3.83
C THR A 46 1.46 9.48 -3.65
N PRO A 47 1.89 8.87 -4.77
CA PRO A 47 2.87 7.78 -4.64
C PRO A 47 4.17 8.24 -4.00
N GLN A 48 4.59 9.47 -4.28
CA GLN A 48 5.81 10.01 -3.71
C GLN A 48 5.70 10.16 -2.20
N GLN A 49 4.54 10.58 -1.74
CA GLN A 49 4.30 10.71 -0.31
C GLN A 49 4.46 9.38 0.39
N LEU A 50 3.85 8.34 -0.16
CA LEU A 50 3.96 7.01 0.43
C LEU A 50 5.40 6.51 0.34
N ALA A 51 6.05 6.71 -0.80
CA ALA A 51 7.40 6.22 -1.00
C ALA A 51 8.39 6.82 -0.03
N THR A 52 8.13 8.04 0.45
CA THR A 52 9.05 8.72 1.36
C THR A 52 8.53 8.81 2.79
N ALA A 53 7.36 8.26 3.07
CA ALA A 53 6.80 8.28 4.41
C ALA A 53 7.73 7.57 5.39
N VAL A 54 7.81 8.12 6.60
CA VAL A 54 8.66 7.55 7.65
C VAL A 54 7.78 7.28 8.86
N LEU A 55 7.92 6.08 9.42
CA LEU A 55 7.23 5.72 10.64
C LEU A 55 8.25 5.11 11.58
N SER A 56 8.33 5.64 12.78
CA SER A 56 9.26 5.13 13.78
C SER A 56 10.71 5.09 13.27
N GLY A 57 11.08 6.08 12.48
CA GLY A 57 12.44 6.18 11.98
C GLY A 57 12.74 5.35 10.74
N LEU A 58 11.77 4.60 10.23
CA LEU A 58 11.97 3.76 9.06
C LEU A 58 11.09 4.23 7.92
N ARG A 59 11.65 4.26 6.72
CA ARG A 59 10.85 4.58 5.54
C ARG A 59 9.87 3.44 5.29
N ALA A 60 8.67 3.81 4.84
CA ALA A 60 7.67 2.81 4.49
C ALA A 60 8.17 1.92 3.36
N ILE A 61 8.83 2.51 2.37
CA ILE A 61 9.33 1.77 1.22
C ILE A 61 10.79 2.11 1.04
N GLN A 62 11.66 1.12 1.27
CA GLN A 62 13.10 1.29 1.12
C GLN A 62 13.48 1.11 -0.34
N PRO A 63 14.26 2.04 -0.91
CA PRO A 63 14.69 1.88 -2.31
C PRO A 63 15.50 0.60 -2.51
N GLY A 64 15.21 -0.09 -3.61
CA GLY A 64 15.97 -1.28 -3.97
C GLY A 64 15.61 -2.54 -3.20
N VAL A 65 14.63 -2.47 -2.32
CA VAL A 65 14.20 -3.61 -1.54
C VAL A 65 12.98 -4.24 -2.22
N PRO A 66 12.94 -5.58 -2.34
CA PRO A 66 11.74 -6.21 -2.89
C PRO A 66 10.49 -5.79 -2.14
N GLY A 67 9.39 -5.65 -2.87
CA GLY A 67 8.16 -5.12 -2.30
C GLY A 67 7.72 -5.84 -1.04
N ARG A 68 7.84 -7.17 -1.04
CA ARG A 68 7.40 -7.97 0.10
C ARG A 68 8.26 -7.74 1.34
N GLU A 69 9.46 -7.23 1.14
CA GLU A 69 10.38 -6.99 2.27
C GLU A 69 10.42 -5.55 2.71
N THR A 70 9.64 -4.68 2.10
CA THR A 70 9.58 -3.29 2.52
C THR A 70 8.90 -3.19 3.89
N HIS A 71 9.22 -2.13 4.60
CA HIS A 71 8.60 -1.88 5.89
C HIS A 71 7.08 -1.81 5.78
N LEU A 72 6.59 -1.16 4.73
CA LEU A 72 5.15 -1.03 4.52
C LEU A 72 4.49 -2.41 4.44
N VAL A 73 4.97 -3.27 3.56
CA VAL A 73 4.35 -4.58 3.36
C VAL A 73 4.50 -5.45 4.59
N ARG A 74 5.67 -5.43 5.21
CA ARG A 74 5.88 -6.22 6.43
C ARG A 74 4.94 -5.78 7.54
N SER A 75 4.69 -4.48 7.65
CA SER A 75 3.75 -3.99 8.67
C SER A 75 2.32 -4.47 8.39
N LEU A 76 1.97 -4.63 7.11
CA LEU A 76 0.63 -5.11 6.74
C LEU A 76 0.50 -6.62 6.92
N VAL A 77 1.60 -7.35 6.84
CA VAL A 77 1.58 -8.81 6.95
C VAL A 77 1.67 -9.28 8.39
N ARG A 78 2.57 -8.70 9.19
CA ARG A 78 2.80 -9.23 10.54
C ARG A 78 3.29 -8.22 11.56
N GLY A 79 3.58 -7.00 11.14
CA GLY A 79 4.12 -6.00 12.06
C GLY A 79 5.62 -5.87 11.98
N VAL A 80 6.14 -4.75 12.41
CA VAL A 80 7.57 -4.43 12.32
C VAL A 80 7.95 -3.58 13.53
N GLY A 81 9.14 -3.84 14.07
CA GLY A 81 9.75 -2.93 15.03
C GLY A 81 8.99 -2.74 16.31
N GLY A 82 8.38 -3.75 16.83
CA GLY A 82 7.60 -3.63 18.05
C GLY A 82 6.16 -3.22 17.85
N PHE A 83 5.80 -2.87 16.63
CA PHE A 83 4.40 -2.57 16.30
C PHE A 83 3.74 -3.83 15.75
N GLY A 84 2.48 -4.02 16.09
CA GLY A 84 1.72 -5.15 15.60
C GLY A 84 1.35 -4.99 14.14
N LYS A 85 0.68 -6.02 13.63
CA LYS A 85 0.17 -6.00 12.27
C LYS A 85 -0.78 -4.83 12.07
N MET A 86 -0.64 -4.14 10.95
CA MET A 86 -1.41 -2.93 10.67
C MET A 86 -2.61 -3.20 9.78
N PRO A 87 -3.69 -2.46 9.95
CA PRO A 87 -3.93 -1.47 11.00
C PRO A 87 -4.06 -2.15 12.36
N LEU A 88 -3.67 -1.47 13.41
CA LEU A 88 -3.67 -2.10 14.74
C LEU A 88 -5.03 -2.71 15.06
N GLN A 89 -5.03 -3.97 15.47
CA GLN A 89 -6.21 -4.73 15.87
C GLN A 89 -7.17 -5.03 14.72
N GLY A 90 -6.76 -4.72 13.48
CA GLY A 90 -7.56 -5.02 12.31
C GLY A 90 -8.81 -4.15 12.18
N PRO A 91 -9.55 -4.32 11.12
CA PRO A 91 -9.41 -5.38 10.10
C PRO A 91 -8.13 -5.24 9.28
N PHE A 92 -7.69 -6.36 8.71
CA PHE A 92 -6.44 -6.40 7.95
C PHE A 92 -6.72 -6.57 6.47
N LEU A 93 -5.74 -6.20 5.66
CA LEU A 93 -5.83 -6.44 4.23
C LEU A 93 -5.79 -7.93 3.94
N SER A 94 -6.48 -8.33 2.87
CA SER A 94 -6.41 -9.70 2.39
C SER A 94 -5.07 -9.97 1.73
N SER A 95 -4.74 -11.25 1.57
CA SER A 95 -3.53 -11.63 0.84
C SER A 95 -3.53 -11.07 -0.57
N ALA A 96 -4.67 -11.09 -1.23
CA ALA A 96 -4.77 -10.59 -2.60
C ALA A 96 -4.48 -9.09 -2.66
N GLU A 97 -5.01 -8.33 -1.70
CA GLU A 97 -4.75 -6.90 -1.66
C GLU A 97 -3.28 -6.61 -1.40
N ILE A 98 -2.68 -7.37 -0.49
CA ILE A 98 -1.25 -7.21 -0.21
C ILE A 98 -0.43 -7.55 -1.45
N ASP A 99 -0.80 -8.61 -2.16
CA ASP A 99 -0.08 -8.99 -3.37
C ASP A 99 -0.14 -7.89 -4.44
N GLU A 100 -1.25 -7.18 -4.53
CA GLU A 100 -1.34 -6.06 -5.46
C GLU A 100 -0.37 -4.95 -5.08
N ILE A 101 -0.26 -4.65 -3.79
CA ILE A 101 0.69 -3.63 -3.33
C ILE A 101 2.13 -4.07 -3.63
N VAL A 102 2.43 -5.34 -3.37
CA VAL A 102 3.77 -5.87 -3.65
C VAL A 102 4.09 -5.74 -5.13
N ALA A 103 3.16 -6.12 -6.00
CA ALA A 103 3.37 -6.03 -7.44
C ALA A 103 3.61 -4.59 -7.87
N TRP A 104 2.88 -3.65 -7.27
CA TRP A 104 3.06 -2.24 -7.57
C TRP A 104 4.47 -1.76 -7.19
N ILE A 105 4.94 -2.14 -6.01
CA ILE A 105 6.27 -1.74 -5.57
C ILE A 105 7.33 -2.36 -6.48
N ASP A 106 7.20 -3.65 -6.77
CA ASP A 106 8.18 -4.35 -7.59
C ASP A 106 8.23 -3.80 -9.01
N ALA A 107 7.15 -3.23 -9.49
CA ALA A 107 7.12 -2.64 -10.82
C ALA A 107 7.64 -1.20 -10.85
N GLY A 108 8.11 -0.68 -9.73
CA GLY A 108 8.66 0.66 -9.67
C GLY A 108 7.66 1.72 -9.26
N MET A 109 6.54 1.31 -8.71
CA MET A 109 5.53 2.21 -8.17
C MET A 109 4.95 3.15 -9.22
N PRO A 110 4.44 2.61 -10.34
CA PRO A 110 3.93 3.45 -11.42
C PRO A 110 2.67 4.21 -11.00
N ALA A 111 2.63 5.48 -11.40
CA ALA A 111 1.48 6.32 -11.09
C ALA A 111 0.29 6.01 -11.98
N GLY A 112 0.54 5.64 -13.23
CA GLY A 112 -0.52 5.32 -14.15
C GLY A 112 0.06 4.74 -15.42
N PRO A 113 -0.80 4.35 -16.37
CA PRO A 113 -0.31 3.76 -17.60
C PRO A 113 0.57 4.74 -18.36
N PRO A 114 1.70 4.26 -18.92
CA PRO A 114 2.56 5.15 -19.69
C PRO A 114 1.85 5.81 -20.87
N ASP A 115 0.87 5.12 -21.42
CA ASP A 115 0.15 5.64 -22.56
C ASP A 115 -0.65 6.88 -22.25
N ASP A 116 -1.01 7.07 -20.99
CA ASP A 116 -1.73 8.27 -20.61
C ASP A 116 -0.93 9.52 -20.91
N ALA A 117 0.36 9.45 -20.68
CA ALA A 117 1.23 10.57 -20.96
C ALA A 117 1.35 10.83 -22.46
N ASN A 118 1.20 9.79 -23.24
CA ASN A 118 1.35 9.89 -24.68
C ASN A 118 0.06 10.25 -25.39
N ASP A 119 -1.04 9.98 -24.76
CA ASP A 119 -2.32 10.20 -25.39
C ASP A 119 -2.61 11.65 -25.65
N GLY A 120 -1.95 12.51 -24.93
CA GLY A 120 -2.09 13.92 -25.18
C GLY A 120 -1.37 14.39 -26.42
N VAL A 121 -0.66 13.52 -27.02
CA VAL A 121 0.16 13.83 -28.18
C VAL A 121 -0.71 13.91 -29.43
#